data_8e38379e6adf0ecac0fe05b5a818010a
#
_entry.id   8e38379e6adf0ecac0fe05b5a818010a
#
_cell.length_a   1.000
_cell.length_b   1.000
_cell.length_c   1.000
_cell.angle_alpha   90.00
_cell.angle_beta   90.00
_cell.angle_gamma   90.00
#
_symmetry.space_group_name_H-M   'P 1'
#
loop_
_entity.id
_entity.type
_entity.pdbx_description
1 polymer ?
#
loop_
_entity_poly.entity_id
_entity_poly.type
_entity_poly.pdbx_seq_one_letter_code
_entity_poly.pdbx_strand_id
1 'polypeptide(L)'
;MPERKERAATSEPAVFFARLRGESRQAKQGFARWSPPWHADRRAGARSDGAHLTADAPPRRSLSPAFPREEGGSTASTAARTTGPDSFPTGQNDTNNNRTQASGAQATLANAANAQAPKAAANHRRPFRTLLRTATLSALPLLALAAGANLDKRPGGDFTTDDQGREAYTRIAWEQVPAAQREAIANGRGLVRQTWVISPSVDPSIAGLGPTYNRPSCLSCHARNGRGEPPASADEPMRSMLVRLSIPGLDTHGGPRPEPVYGEQLNEIGVPGVPGEGEAYLQWQTQVERLADGTEVELRRPTVAFRKLAFGPLHADTLSSPRVAPAIFGLGLLEAVPEADILAIAEEQRREGRGVAGMPNRVWDVAQGRTVLGRFGWKANQPDLRQQVAGALAGDMGITSALFPEPNCPPAQSACAAWGADRHPELSAEALQDMTLYHYALMVPARRRTEAPEVQRGEQLFAAAGCASCHRPALRTGPFPPFPALAGQTIRPYTDLLLHDMGDGLADGRPDYLASGRQWRTPPLWGLGLLPVASEHGTLLHDGRARSPLEAILWHGGEASASREAVRAMAKAEREALLAFLASL
;
A
#
# COMPACT_ATOMS: atom_id res chain seq x y z
N MET A 1 35.27 -60.57 16.68
CA MET A 1 36.71 -60.92 16.59
C MET A 1 37.10 -61.06 15.12
N PRO A 2 38.27 -60.58 14.66
CA PRO A 2 39.24 -59.63 15.23
C PRO A 2 39.39 -58.39 14.34
N GLU A 3 39.70 -57.30 14.91
CA GLU A 3 40.96 -56.62 15.23
C GLU A 3 41.57 -55.75 14.12
N ARG A 4 41.69 -54.43 14.52
CA ARG A 4 42.90 -53.56 14.62
C ARG A 4 43.46 -53.03 13.28
N LYS A 5 43.82 -51.76 13.17
CA LYS A 5 44.60 -50.78 13.96
C LYS A 5 44.57 -49.45 13.25
N GLU A 6 44.32 -48.38 13.96
CA GLU A 6 45.17 -47.26 14.29
C GLU A 6 46.28 -46.84 13.31
N ARG A 7 46.26 -45.56 12.87
CA ARG A 7 47.30 -44.59 13.26
C ARG A 7 46.94 -43.16 12.84
N ALA A 8 47.15 -42.31 13.82
CA ALA A 8 47.19 -40.88 13.77
C ALA A 8 48.49 -40.33 13.15
N ALA A 9 48.44 -39.07 12.66
CA ALA A 9 49.50 -38.07 12.71
C ALA A 9 48.96 -36.74 12.19
N THR A 10 48.66 -35.84 13.02
CA THR A 10 49.22 -34.52 13.39
C THR A 10 50.22 -33.91 12.43
N SER A 11 49.92 -32.65 11.94
CA SER A 11 50.85 -31.50 12.01
C SER A 11 50.25 -30.27 11.30
N GLU A 12 49.89 -29.24 12.04
CA GLU A 12 50.21 -27.84 11.72
C GLU A 12 51.74 -27.63 11.99
N PRO A 13 52.41 -26.52 11.61
CA PRO A 13 52.00 -25.16 11.34
C PRO A 13 52.86 -24.41 10.28
N ALA A 14 52.54 -23.14 10.04
CA ALA A 14 53.45 -21.98 10.02
C ALA A 14 53.21 -20.98 8.89
N VAL A 15 52.74 -19.85 9.26
CA VAL A 15 53.23 -18.47 9.08
C VAL A 15 54.33 -18.27 8.04
N PHE A 16 54.04 -17.45 7.01
CA PHE A 16 55.08 -16.65 6.36
C PHE A 16 54.54 -15.24 6.01
N PHE A 17 55.04 -14.25 6.75
CA PHE A 17 55.05 -12.83 6.40
C PHE A 17 56.19 -12.60 5.41
N ALA A 18 55.90 -11.93 4.29
CA ALA A 18 56.93 -11.16 3.59
C ALA A 18 56.29 -9.95 2.88
N ARG A 19 56.74 -8.81 3.32
CA ARG A 19 56.68 -7.48 2.71
C ARG A 19 57.30 -7.49 1.32
N LEU A 20 56.70 -6.80 0.36
CA LEU A 20 57.43 -6.01 -0.61
C LEU A 20 56.62 -4.77 -0.99
N ARG A 21 57.23 -3.61 -0.74
CA ARG A 21 56.87 -2.30 -1.31
C ARG A 21 57.38 -2.22 -2.74
N GLY A 22 56.66 -1.54 -3.61
CA GLY A 22 57.16 -1.17 -4.93
C GLY A 22 56.13 -0.38 -5.73
N GLU A 23 56.45 0.86 -5.91
CA GLU A 23 55.73 1.92 -6.62
C GLU A 23 55.38 1.59 -8.09
N SER A 24 54.27 2.10 -8.61
CA SER A 24 54.24 3.12 -9.71
C SER A 24 52.83 3.39 -10.20
N ARG A 25 52.41 4.58 -10.06
CA ARG A 25 51.95 5.63 -11.02
C ARG A 25 51.00 5.23 -12.15
N GLN A 26 49.87 5.94 -12.10
CA GLN A 26 49.09 6.52 -13.19
C GLN A 26 48.16 5.63 -14.02
N ALA A 27 46.83 5.80 -13.77
CA ALA A 27 45.89 6.22 -14.81
C ALA A 27 44.61 6.77 -14.15
N LYS A 28 44.51 8.07 -14.09
CA LYS A 28 43.23 8.81 -13.87
C LYS A 28 42.55 8.96 -15.20
N GLN A 29 41.34 8.42 -15.34
CA GLN A 29 40.27 8.81 -16.26
C GLN A 29 39.00 8.37 -15.55
N GLY A 30 38.08 9.21 -15.10
CA GLY A 30 37.43 10.31 -15.74
C GLY A 30 35.96 9.99 -15.56
N PHE A 31 35.41 10.01 -14.29
CA PHE A 31 33.96 9.98 -14.08
C PHE A 31 33.48 11.43 -14.10
N ALA A 32 32.83 11.80 -15.19
CA ALA A 32 32.11 13.06 -15.33
C ALA A 32 30.90 13.07 -14.39
N ARG A 33 30.96 13.88 -13.36
CA ARG A 33 29.79 14.32 -12.59
C ARG A 33 28.97 15.25 -13.47
N TRP A 34 27.76 14.85 -13.76
CA TRP A 34 26.76 15.71 -14.37
C TRP A 34 26.13 16.57 -13.26
N SER A 35 26.40 17.88 -13.30
CA SER A 35 25.74 18.89 -12.46
C SER A 35 24.92 19.81 -13.39
N PRO A 36 23.64 20.07 -13.11
CA PRO A 36 22.88 21.06 -13.87
C PRO A 36 23.21 22.48 -13.41
N PRO A 37 23.18 23.49 -14.32
CA PRO A 37 23.57 24.86 -14.06
C PRO A 37 22.36 25.69 -13.60
N TRP A 38 22.37 26.20 -12.38
CA TRP A 38 21.62 27.40 -11.98
C TRP A 38 22.24 28.01 -10.73
N HIS A 39 23.25 28.85 -10.93
CA HIS A 39 23.61 29.96 -10.07
C HIS A 39 24.08 31.11 -10.95
N ALA A 40 23.26 32.12 -11.07
CA ALA A 40 23.69 33.43 -11.53
C ALA A 40 23.22 34.50 -10.54
N ASP A 41 24.20 35.07 -9.88
CA ASP A 41 24.41 36.44 -9.45
C ASP A 41 23.23 37.29 -8.99
N ARG A 42 23.29 37.69 -7.72
CA ARG A 42 22.99 39.04 -7.29
C ARG A 42 24.00 39.50 -6.21
N ARG A 43 24.98 40.22 -6.64
CA ARG A 43 25.70 41.21 -5.79
C ARG A 43 25.40 42.60 -6.33
N ALA A 44 25.28 43.50 -5.37
CA ALA A 44 25.50 44.92 -5.37
C ALA A 44 24.29 45.82 -5.19
N GLY A 45 24.35 46.66 -4.13
CA GLY A 45 23.62 47.89 -4.00
C GLY A 45 23.29 48.25 -2.56
N ALA A 46 24.28 48.62 -1.77
CA ALA A 46 24.08 49.36 -0.51
C ALA A 46 23.75 50.82 -0.80
N ARG A 47 22.76 51.38 -0.10
CA ARG A 47 22.85 52.71 0.52
C ARG A 47 21.65 52.95 1.45
N SER A 48 22.01 53.27 2.64
CA SER A 48 21.41 54.02 3.74
C SER A 48 20.34 55.04 3.35
N ASP A 49 19.26 55.10 4.13
CA ASP A 49 18.85 56.33 4.86
C ASP A 49 17.81 55.97 5.92
N GLY A 50 18.06 56.48 7.10
CA GLY A 50 17.26 56.27 8.28
C GLY A 50 16.05 57.21 8.38
N ALA A 51 15.02 56.74 9.06
CA ALA A 51 14.06 57.60 9.74
C ALA A 51 13.45 56.84 10.92
N HIS A 52 13.71 57.35 12.10
CA HIS A 52 13.01 57.09 13.37
C HIS A 52 11.52 57.35 13.22
N LEU A 53 10.67 56.48 13.73
CA LEU A 53 9.40 56.84 14.35
C LEU A 53 9.06 55.82 15.45
N THR A 54 8.74 56.43 16.58
CA THR A 54 8.51 55.95 17.93
C THR A 54 7.24 55.10 18.09
N ALA A 55 7.29 54.28 19.12
CA ALA A 55 6.28 53.46 19.74
C ALA A 55 4.97 54.18 20.12
N ASP A 56 3.87 53.44 20.06
CA ASP A 56 2.81 53.52 21.05
C ASP A 56 2.01 52.19 21.09
N ALA A 57 2.04 51.57 22.26
CA ALA A 57 1.20 50.42 22.62
C ALA A 57 0.04 50.92 23.51
N PRO A 58 -1.19 50.44 23.33
CA PRO A 58 -2.25 50.63 24.31
C PRO A 58 -2.41 49.41 25.25
N PRO A 59 -3.03 49.64 26.45
CA PRO A 59 -2.83 48.80 27.62
C PRO A 59 -3.80 47.61 27.72
N ARG A 60 -3.32 46.59 28.42
CA ARG A 60 -4.07 45.42 28.87
C ARG A 60 -5.18 45.80 29.84
N ARG A 61 -6.42 45.36 29.60
CA ARG A 61 -7.49 45.27 30.59
C ARG A 61 -7.65 43.81 31.02
N SER A 62 -7.37 43.60 32.28
CA SER A 62 -7.76 42.46 33.10
C SER A 62 -9.24 42.55 33.45
N LEU A 63 -10.01 41.47 33.22
CA LEU A 63 -11.29 41.25 33.87
C LEU A 63 -11.41 39.78 34.17
N SER A 64 -11.24 39.42 35.43
CA SER A 64 -11.83 38.22 36.04
C SER A 64 -13.30 38.48 36.36
N PRO A 65 -14.15 37.45 36.29
CA PRO A 65 -15.24 37.41 37.28
C PRO A 65 -15.20 36.12 38.10
N ALA A 66 -15.57 36.35 39.34
CA ALA A 66 -15.65 35.47 40.47
C ALA A 66 -16.79 34.45 40.37
N PHE A 67 -16.56 33.32 41.02
CA PHE A 67 -17.57 32.32 41.38
C PHE A 67 -18.51 32.80 42.48
N PRO A 68 -19.74 32.28 42.57
CA PRO A 68 -20.40 32.07 43.86
C PRO A 68 -20.47 30.58 44.22
N ARG A 69 -20.10 30.31 45.46
CA ARG A 69 -20.42 29.09 46.20
C ARG A 69 -21.89 29.16 46.62
N GLU A 70 -22.58 28.02 46.61
CA GLU A 70 -23.65 27.76 47.57
C GLU A 70 -23.52 26.34 48.11
N GLU A 71 -23.69 26.33 49.44
CA GLU A 71 -23.58 25.18 50.35
C GLU A 71 -24.93 24.45 50.49
N GLY A 72 -24.84 23.17 50.80
CA GLY A 72 -25.63 22.62 51.87
C GLY A 72 -26.83 21.73 51.53
N GLY A 73 -26.80 20.48 51.99
CA GLY A 73 -28.03 19.73 52.22
C GLY A 73 -27.85 18.21 52.24
N SER A 74 -27.38 17.68 53.35
CA SER A 74 -27.43 16.30 53.78
C SER A 74 -28.87 15.80 53.92
N THR A 75 -29.16 14.54 53.50
CA THR A 75 -29.90 13.58 54.36
C THR A 75 -29.72 12.16 53.86
N ALA A 76 -29.38 11.30 54.79
CA ALA A 76 -29.33 9.83 54.73
C ALA A 76 -30.73 9.19 54.80
N SER A 77 -30.91 8.01 54.23
CA SER A 77 -31.59 6.89 54.90
C SER A 77 -31.65 5.61 54.06
N THR A 78 -31.01 4.60 54.50
CA THR A 78 -31.43 3.23 54.94
C THR A 78 -31.91 2.25 53.84
N ALA A 79 -31.11 1.26 53.69
CA ALA A 79 -31.23 -0.20 53.71
C ALA A 79 -32.60 -0.89 53.51
N ALA A 80 -32.60 -1.91 52.63
CA ALA A 80 -33.14 -3.23 52.99
C ALA A 80 -32.67 -4.31 51.97
N ARG A 81 -32.13 -5.37 52.54
CA ARG A 81 -31.86 -6.71 52.00
C ARG A 81 -33.17 -7.43 51.68
N THR A 82 -33.15 -8.35 50.71
CA THR A 82 -33.55 -9.79 50.89
C THR A 82 -33.36 -10.53 49.56
N THR A 83 -32.46 -11.53 49.57
CA THR A 83 -32.63 -12.99 49.46
C THR A 83 -33.18 -13.53 48.12
N GLY A 84 -32.35 -14.39 47.47
CA GLY A 84 -32.78 -15.37 46.48
C GLY A 84 -33.42 -16.59 47.18
N PRO A 85 -33.51 -17.79 46.62
CA PRO A 85 -33.01 -18.38 45.37
C PRO A 85 -34.08 -19.27 44.66
N ASP A 86 -33.62 -20.18 43.77
CA ASP A 86 -34.22 -21.42 43.24
C ASP A 86 -34.78 -21.28 41.80
N SER A 87 -34.53 -22.15 40.91
CA SER A 87 -34.21 -23.55 40.71
C SER A 87 -34.36 -23.88 39.23
N PHE A 88 -33.50 -24.71 38.73
CA PHE A 88 -33.67 -25.44 37.46
C PHE A 88 -34.87 -26.38 37.49
N PRO A 89 -35.43 -26.81 36.32
CA PRO A 89 -35.23 -28.21 36.02
C PRO A 89 -34.81 -28.54 34.56
N THR A 90 -34.03 -29.57 34.52
CA THR A 90 -33.71 -30.48 33.42
C THR A 90 -34.93 -31.21 32.90
N GLY A 91 -34.95 -31.48 31.59
CA GLY A 91 -35.89 -32.42 30.95
C GLY A 91 -35.32 -32.91 29.63
N GLN A 92 -34.96 -34.17 29.62
CA GLN A 92 -34.45 -34.99 28.54
C GLN A 92 -35.54 -35.46 27.58
N ASN A 93 -35.08 -35.81 26.34
CA ASN A 93 -35.51 -36.88 25.44
C ASN A 93 -36.91 -36.81 24.80
N ASP A 94 -37.00 -36.91 23.49
CA ASP A 94 -37.12 -38.20 22.80
C ASP A 94 -37.07 -38.09 21.28
N THR A 95 -36.41 -39.08 20.72
CA THR A 95 -36.39 -39.56 19.34
C THR A 95 -37.79 -39.72 18.73
N ASN A 96 -37.96 -39.38 17.41
CA ASN A 96 -38.47 -40.40 16.52
C ASN A 96 -38.28 -40.11 15.01
N ASN A 97 -37.84 -41.12 14.32
CA ASN A 97 -37.83 -41.43 12.92
C ASN A 97 -39.16 -41.18 12.21
N ASN A 98 -39.16 -40.69 10.99
CA ASN A 98 -39.89 -41.40 9.92
C ASN A 98 -39.36 -41.07 8.51
N ARG A 99 -38.97 -42.14 7.82
CA ARG A 99 -38.80 -42.26 6.38
C ARG A 99 -40.16 -42.34 5.68
N THR A 100 -40.24 -41.74 4.48
CA THR A 100 -40.91 -42.29 3.27
C THR A 100 -40.53 -41.41 2.10
N GLN A 101 -39.72 -41.92 1.14
CA GLN A 101 -40.03 -42.55 -0.15
C GLN A 101 -40.98 -41.69 -1.03
N ALA A 102 -40.43 -41.15 -2.12
CA ALA A 102 -40.20 -41.63 -3.47
C ALA A 102 -41.47 -41.52 -4.39
N SER A 103 -41.26 -40.91 -5.51
CA SER A 103 -41.71 -41.16 -6.89
C SER A 103 -41.70 -39.83 -7.66
N GLY A 104 -41.03 -39.59 -8.76
CA GLY A 104 -40.92 -40.43 -9.96
C GLY A 104 -41.93 -39.95 -10.98
N ALA A 105 -41.55 -39.06 -11.92
CA ALA A 105 -42.19 -39.01 -13.22
C ALA A 105 -41.25 -38.38 -14.27
N GLN A 106 -40.76 -39.26 -15.12
CA GLN A 106 -40.26 -38.99 -16.48
C GLN A 106 -41.46 -38.85 -17.41
N ALA A 107 -41.39 -37.95 -18.38
CA ALA A 107 -42.08 -38.05 -19.69
C ALA A 107 -41.45 -36.97 -20.58
N THR A 108 -40.65 -37.36 -21.51
CA THR A 108 -40.81 -37.84 -22.91
C THR A 108 -40.95 -36.72 -23.94
N LEU A 109 -39.97 -36.72 -24.80
CA LEU A 109 -39.77 -36.26 -26.17
C LEU A 109 -41.05 -36.15 -27.03
N ALA A 110 -41.14 -35.13 -27.89
CA ALA A 110 -41.61 -35.31 -29.26
C ALA A 110 -41.19 -34.14 -30.18
N ASN A 111 -40.61 -34.53 -31.27
CA ASN A 111 -40.25 -33.90 -32.53
C ASN A 111 -41.41 -33.19 -33.24
N ALA A 112 -41.05 -32.21 -34.07
CA ALA A 112 -41.43 -32.01 -35.49
C ALA A 112 -40.90 -30.65 -35.94
N ALA A 113 -39.99 -30.49 -36.82
CA ALA A 113 -39.79 -30.72 -38.23
C ALA A 113 -40.61 -29.80 -39.16
N ASN A 114 -39.88 -29.02 -39.95
CA ASN A 114 -40.13 -28.59 -41.33
C ASN A 114 -41.24 -27.53 -41.66
N ALA A 115 -40.75 -26.44 -42.30
CA ALA A 115 -41.19 -26.00 -43.65
C ALA A 115 -40.40 -24.73 -44.03
N GLN A 116 -39.48 -24.80 -44.96
CA GLN A 116 -39.51 -24.40 -46.37
C GLN A 116 -39.69 -22.91 -46.66
N ALA A 117 -38.64 -22.35 -47.26
CA ALA A 117 -38.62 -21.09 -47.99
C ALA A 117 -39.40 -21.14 -49.30
N PRO A 118 -39.74 -20.00 -49.90
CA PRO A 118 -39.64 -19.92 -51.36
C PRO A 118 -38.72 -18.79 -51.87
N LYS A 119 -38.15 -19.10 -53.04
CA LYS A 119 -37.29 -18.32 -53.89
C LYS A 119 -38.02 -17.31 -54.74
N ALA A 120 -37.33 -16.20 -55.01
CA ALA A 120 -37.11 -15.50 -56.29
C ALA A 120 -38.26 -14.82 -57.01
N ALA A 121 -38.06 -13.54 -57.34
CA ALA A 121 -37.98 -13.12 -58.74
C ALA A 121 -37.55 -11.64 -58.89
N ALA A 122 -36.89 -11.38 -59.93
CA ALA A 122 -36.05 -10.32 -60.38
C ALA A 122 -36.75 -9.12 -60.99
N ASN A 123 -35.93 -8.06 -61.18
CA ASN A 123 -35.96 -7.01 -62.17
C ASN A 123 -36.90 -5.79 -61.96
N HIS A 124 -36.34 -4.61 -61.81
CA HIS A 124 -36.27 -3.60 -62.87
C HIS A 124 -35.35 -2.42 -62.52
N ARG A 125 -34.59 -2.05 -63.51
CA ARG A 125 -33.61 -0.91 -63.60
C ARG A 125 -34.33 0.45 -63.62
N ARG A 126 -33.74 1.48 -62.99
CA ARG A 126 -33.11 2.70 -63.56
C ARG A 126 -33.21 3.92 -62.64
N PRO A 127 -32.55 5.07 -62.88
CA PRO A 127 -31.29 5.47 -62.20
C PRO A 127 -31.34 6.92 -61.64
N PHE A 128 -30.17 7.35 -61.12
CA PHE A 128 -29.78 8.75 -60.88
C PHE A 128 -30.48 9.59 -59.80
N ARG A 129 -29.79 9.71 -58.69
CA ARG A 129 -29.43 11.03 -58.08
C ARG A 129 -28.25 10.84 -57.12
N THR A 130 -27.07 10.97 -57.70
CA THR A 130 -25.81 11.25 -56.99
C THR A 130 -25.75 12.75 -56.75
N LEU A 131 -25.45 13.13 -55.51
CA LEU A 131 -24.60 14.24 -55.08
C LEU A 131 -25.09 14.83 -53.75
N LEU A 132 -24.14 15.08 -52.87
CA LEU A 132 -24.17 15.74 -51.54
C LEU A 132 -24.53 14.86 -50.32
N ARG A 133 -23.61 13.99 -49.91
CA ARG A 133 -23.42 13.59 -48.52
C ARG A 133 -22.00 13.04 -48.31
N THR A 134 -20.97 13.88 -48.44
CA THR A 134 -19.59 13.51 -48.13
C THR A 134 -18.84 14.68 -47.48
N ALA A 135 -19.31 15.17 -46.32
CA ALA A 135 -18.56 16.15 -45.54
C ALA A 135 -18.69 16.05 -44.02
N THR A 136 -19.35 15.02 -43.47
CA THR A 136 -19.55 14.93 -42.00
C THR A 136 -18.98 13.68 -41.33
N LEU A 137 -18.27 12.80 -42.04
CA LEU A 137 -17.72 11.55 -41.45
C LEU A 137 -16.24 11.63 -41.08
N SER A 138 -15.52 12.73 -41.32
CA SER A 138 -14.08 12.82 -41.03
C SER A 138 -13.72 13.50 -39.70
N ALA A 139 -14.70 14.11 -38.98
CA ALA A 139 -14.42 14.82 -37.74
C ALA A 139 -14.59 13.93 -36.48
N LEU A 140 -15.40 12.88 -36.52
CA LEU A 140 -15.63 12.01 -35.37
C LEU A 140 -14.40 11.17 -34.98
N PRO A 141 -13.60 10.58 -35.86
CA PRO A 141 -12.42 9.83 -35.43
C PRO A 141 -11.30 10.72 -34.89
N LEU A 142 -11.17 11.96 -35.35
CA LEU A 142 -10.18 12.90 -34.82
C LEU A 142 -10.52 13.42 -33.43
N LEU A 143 -11.82 13.65 -33.15
CA LEU A 143 -12.27 13.99 -31.78
C LEU A 143 -12.13 12.81 -30.80
N ALA A 144 -12.38 11.59 -31.23
CA ALA A 144 -12.21 10.39 -30.41
C ALA A 144 -10.74 10.10 -30.11
N LEU A 145 -9.83 10.32 -31.09
CA LEU A 145 -8.39 10.21 -30.86
C LEU A 145 -7.86 11.33 -29.93
N ALA A 146 -8.32 12.56 -30.09
CA ALA A 146 -7.93 13.68 -29.23
C ALA A 146 -8.47 13.51 -27.80
N ALA A 147 -9.69 12.99 -27.63
CA ALA A 147 -10.25 12.66 -26.34
C ALA A 147 -9.51 11.49 -25.67
N GLY A 148 -9.12 10.47 -26.44
CA GLY A 148 -8.30 9.35 -25.97
C GLY A 148 -6.92 9.79 -25.49
N ALA A 149 -6.23 10.63 -26.28
CA ALA A 149 -4.91 11.17 -25.93
C ALA A 149 -4.94 12.07 -24.68
N ASN A 150 -6.04 12.81 -24.47
CA ASN A 150 -6.19 13.66 -23.28
C ASN A 150 -6.50 12.82 -22.03
N LEU A 151 -7.29 11.76 -22.13
CA LEU A 151 -7.56 10.83 -21.04
C LEU A 151 -6.29 10.08 -20.59
N ASP A 152 -5.36 9.84 -21.52
CA ASP A 152 -4.11 9.15 -21.23
C ASP A 152 -3.13 9.99 -20.40
N LYS A 153 -3.19 11.30 -20.52
CA LYS A 153 -2.40 12.26 -19.71
C LYS A 153 -2.93 12.44 -18.29
N ARG A 154 -4.19 12.07 -18.02
CA ARG A 154 -4.88 12.31 -16.76
C ARG A 154 -5.22 10.99 -16.04
N PRO A 155 -4.22 10.33 -15.41
CA PRO A 155 -4.41 9.00 -14.83
C PRO A 155 -5.40 8.96 -13.67
N GLY A 156 -5.66 10.07 -12.98
CA GLY A 156 -6.66 10.19 -11.91
C GLY A 156 -7.99 10.82 -12.38
N GLY A 157 -8.23 10.97 -13.70
CA GLY A 157 -9.37 11.74 -14.19
C GLY A 157 -9.33 13.18 -13.68
N ASP A 158 -10.40 13.68 -13.06
CA ASP A 158 -10.48 15.02 -12.48
C ASP A 158 -9.58 15.21 -11.25
N PHE A 159 -9.10 14.10 -10.67
CA PHE A 159 -8.13 14.09 -9.57
C PHE A 159 -6.68 14.00 -10.07
N THR A 160 -6.39 14.48 -11.27
CA THR A 160 -5.02 14.55 -11.80
C THR A 160 -4.42 15.93 -11.56
N THR A 161 -3.18 15.96 -11.05
CA THR A 161 -2.38 17.18 -10.90
C THR A 161 -1.25 17.23 -11.93
N ASP A 162 -0.99 18.43 -12.47
CA ASP A 162 0.15 18.68 -13.36
C ASP A 162 1.46 18.97 -12.61
N ASP A 163 1.42 18.98 -11.25
CA ASP A 163 2.63 19.10 -10.44
C ASP A 163 3.53 17.88 -10.64
N GLN A 164 4.79 18.13 -11.01
CA GLN A 164 5.82 17.11 -11.21
C GLN A 164 7.03 17.32 -10.27
N GLY A 165 6.86 18.20 -9.27
CA GLY A 165 7.89 18.49 -8.27
C GLY A 165 7.83 17.56 -7.07
N ARG A 166 8.59 17.90 -6.05
CA ARG A 166 8.68 17.13 -4.78
C ARG A 166 7.34 16.99 -4.06
N GLU A 167 6.41 17.92 -4.27
CA GLU A 167 5.10 17.96 -3.59
C GLU A 167 3.97 17.34 -4.46
N ALA A 168 4.29 16.70 -5.58
CA ALA A 168 3.30 16.15 -6.51
C ALA A 168 2.32 15.18 -5.82
N TYR A 169 2.78 14.36 -4.86
CA TYR A 169 1.94 13.40 -4.14
C TYR A 169 1.13 14.03 -2.99
N THR A 170 1.38 15.29 -2.65
CA THR A 170 0.67 15.99 -1.56
C THR A 170 -0.46 16.89 -2.04
N ARG A 171 -0.70 16.94 -3.36
CA ARG A 171 -1.72 17.78 -3.96
C ARG A 171 -3.11 17.28 -3.62
N ILE A 172 -3.99 18.21 -3.25
CA ILE A 172 -5.39 17.98 -2.91
C ILE A 172 -6.26 18.55 -4.04
N ALA A 173 -7.27 17.81 -4.45
CA ALA A 173 -8.22 18.18 -5.48
C ALA A 173 -9.27 19.19 -4.95
N TRP A 174 -8.84 20.36 -4.48
CA TRP A 174 -9.70 21.36 -3.84
C TRP A 174 -10.90 21.79 -4.68
N GLU A 175 -10.76 21.76 -6.00
CA GLU A 175 -11.85 22.10 -6.92
C GLU A 175 -12.95 21.05 -6.92
N GLN A 176 -12.59 19.79 -6.65
CA GLN A 176 -13.52 18.65 -6.61
C GLN A 176 -14.11 18.45 -5.21
N VAL A 177 -13.55 19.11 -4.18
CA VAL A 177 -13.98 18.97 -2.79
C VAL A 177 -15.24 19.79 -2.53
N PRO A 178 -16.34 19.17 -2.06
CA PRO A 178 -17.53 19.88 -1.61
C PRO A 178 -17.18 20.89 -0.52
N ALA A 179 -17.79 22.07 -0.55
CA ALA A 179 -17.50 23.15 0.41
C ALA A 179 -17.63 22.69 1.88
N ALA A 180 -18.62 21.83 2.16
CA ALA A 180 -18.88 21.29 3.50
C ALA A 180 -17.78 20.33 4.01
N GLN A 181 -16.92 19.79 3.14
CA GLN A 181 -15.85 18.85 3.52
C GLN A 181 -14.46 19.48 3.53
N ARG A 182 -14.33 20.76 3.14
CA ARG A 182 -13.00 21.40 3.02
C ARG A 182 -12.28 21.55 4.34
N GLU A 183 -13.00 21.89 5.40
CA GLU A 183 -12.44 22.01 6.75
C GLU A 183 -11.97 20.64 7.26
N ALA A 184 -12.79 19.62 7.16
CA ALA A 184 -12.47 18.25 7.54
C ALA A 184 -11.21 17.74 6.82
N ILE A 185 -11.08 18.00 5.50
CA ILE A 185 -9.89 17.62 4.73
C ILE A 185 -8.64 18.41 5.17
N ALA A 186 -8.80 19.70 5.49
CA ALA A 186 -7.69 20.52 6.00
C ALA A 186 -7.22 20.01 7.38
N ASN A 187 -8.14 19.68 8.27
CA ASN A 187 -7.87 19.06 9.58
C ASN A 187 -7.18 17.71 9.40
N GLY A 188 -7.72 16.82 8.57
CA GLY A 188 -7.13 15.51 8.26
C GLY A 188 -5.70 15.63 7.71
N ARG A 189 -5.44 16.62 6.83
CA ARG A 189 -4.08 16.95 6.40
C ARG A 189 -3.18 17.34 7.58
N GLY A 190 -3.70 18.12 8.51
CA GLY A 190 -2.99 18.51 9.74
C GLY A 190 -2.61 17.28 10.56
N LEU A 191 -3.57 16.40 10.83
CA LEU A 191 -3.40 15.17 11.60
C LEU A 191 -2.38 14.20 10.98
N VAL A 192 -2.40 14.02 9.66
CA VAL A 192 -1.42 13.17 8.96
C VAL A 192 -0.01 13.76 9.02
N ARG A 193 0.13 15.08 9.06
CA ARG A 193 1.41 15.79 9.06
C ARG A 193 2.01 16.03 10.43
N GLN A 194 1.21 15.90 11.49
CA GLN A 194 1.69 16.18 12.84
C GLN A 194 2.64 15.09 13.36
N THR A 195 3.46 15.45 14.34
CA THR A 195 4.18 14.52 15.17
C THR A 195 3.39 14.32 16.45
N TRP A 196 2.99 13.07 16.70
CA TRP A 196 2.27 12.69 17.90
C TRP A 196 3.21 12.59 19.09
N VAL A 197 2.71 12.88 20.28
CA VAL A 197 3.46 12.84 21.52
C VAL A 197 2.81 11.93 22.53
N ILE A 198 3.58 11.50 23.53
CA ILE A 198 3.11 10.63 24.62
C ILE A 198 2.17 11.44 25.52
N SER A 199 1.08 10.81 25.97
CA SER A 199 0.18 11.40 26.97
C SER A 199 0.74 11.25 28.39
N PRO A 200 0.45 12.22 29.32
CA PRO A 200 -0.28 13.46 29.07
C PRO A 200 0.58 14.54 28.38
N SER A 201 -0.05 15.40 27.59
CA SER A 201 0.61 16.52 26.92
C SER A 201 -0.12 17.82 27.25
N VAL A 202 0.61 18.96 27.17
CA VAL A 202 0.02 20.32 27.30
C VAL A 202 -1.04 20.54 26.21
N ASP A 203 -0.81 19.99 25.01
CA ASP A 203 -1.79 19.94 23.94
C ASP A 203 -2.33 18.52 23.79
N PRO A 204 -3.54 18.24 24.26
CA PRO A 204 -4.12 16.91 24.17
C PRO A 204 -4.46 16.49 22.72
N SER A 205 -4.56 17.44 21.77
CA SER A 205 -4.93 17.16 20.38
C SER A 205 -3.82 16.41 19.61
N ILE A 206 -2.59 16.45 20.10
CA ILE A 206 -1.43 15.75 19.53
C ILE A 206 -0.94 14.60 20.41
N ALA A 207 -1.60 14.33 21.53
CA ALA A 207 -1.26 13.29 22.47
C ALA A 207 -1.89 11.95 22.07
N GLY A 208 -1.29 10.84 22.51
CA GLY A 208 -1.83 9.49 22.30
C GLY A 208 -0.79 8.47 21.80
N LEU A 209 0.47 8.88 21.57
CA LEU A 209 1.52 8.00 21.09
C LEU A 209 1.86 6.89 22.11
N GLY A 210 1.96 5.67 21.65
CA GLY A 210 2.37 4.50 22.42
C GLY A 210 1.20 3.70 23.00
N PRO A 211 1.48 2.65 23.78
CA PRO A 211 2.69 2.37 24.60
C PRO A 211 3.93 1.91 23.82
N THR A 212 3.76 1.16 22.74
CA THR A 212 4.85 0.80 21.81
C THR A 212 4.54 1.33 20.41
N TYR A 213 5.57 1.69 19.67
CA TYR A 213 5.39 2.28 18.34
C TYR A 213 6.66 2.16 17.50
N ASN A 214 6.54 2.33 16.18
CA ASN A 214 7.68 2.40 15.27
C ASN A 214 8.12 3.85 15.05
N ARG A 215 7.18 4.76 14.75
CA ARG A 215 7.50 6.17 14.46
C ARG A 215 6.39 7.08 15.01
N PRO A 216 6.73 8.33 15.37
CA PRO A 216 5.76 9.25 15.96
C PRO A 216 4.95 10.05 14.93
N SER A 217 5.08 9.78 13.63
CA SER A 217 4.39 10.52 12.56
C SER A 217 4.20 9.65 11.34
N CYS A 218 3.05 9.79 10.66
CA CYS A 218 2.80 9.13 9.36
C CYS A 218 3.88 9.50 8.34
N LEU A 219 4.31 10.77 8.31
CA LEU A 219 5.31 11.25 7.36
C LEU A 219 6.74 10.79 7.65
N SER A 220 7.00 10.20 8.81
CA SER A 220 8.28 9.53 9.08
C SER A 220 8.50 8.30 8.18
N CYS A 221 7.41 7.63 7.79
CA CYS A 221 7.43 6.49 6.87
C CYS A 221 6.93 6.86 5.47
N HIS A 222 5.94 7.75 5.35
CA HIS A 222 5.33 8.19 4.10
C HIS A 222 5.76 9.62 3.75
N ALA A 223 7.08 9.86 3.66
CA ALA A 223 7.61 11.20 3.36
C ALA A 223 6.90 11.81 2.15
N ARG A 224 6.28 13.00 2.33
CA ARG A 224 5.48 13.70 1.30
C ARG A 224 4.41 12.81 0.64
N ASN A 225 3.73 11.95 1.40
CA ASN A 225 2.76 10.94 0.93
C ASN A 225 3.36 9.89 -0.03
N GLY A 226 4.68 9.87 -0.13
CA GLY A 226 5.42 8.96 -0.98
C GLY A 226 5.69 7.61 -0.32
N ARG A 227 6.64 6.92 -0.89
CA ARG A 227 7.05 5.59 -0.50
C ARG A 227 8.21 5.63 0.50
N GLY A 228 8.25 4.68 1.44
CA GLY A 228 9.37 4.48 2.35
C GLY A 228 10.60 3.89 1.65
N GLU A 229 11.77 4.12 2.25
CA GLU A 229 13.06 3.64 1.77
C GLU A 229 13.59 2.51 2.68
N PRO A 230 14.11 1.41 2.11
CA PRO A 230 14.80 0.40 2.90
C PRO A 230 16.17 0.91 3.37
N PRO A 231 16.74 0.35 4.47
CA PRO A 231 18.10 0.68 4.90
C PRO A 231 19.13 0.38 3.80
N ALA A 232 20.11 1.25 3.67
CA ALA A 232 21.16 1.12 2.67
C ALA A 232 22.16 0.02 3.04
N SER A 233 22.38 -0.23 4.33
CA SER A 233 23.33 -1.21 4.84
C SER A 233 22.73 -2.09 5.94
N ALA A 234 23.41 -3.20 6.27
CA ALA A 234 22.99 -4.13 7.31
C ALA A 234 23.11 -3.58 8.74
N ASP A 235 23.82 -2.46 8.93
CA ASP A 235 24.01 -1.82 10.23
C ASP A 235 23.04 -0.63 10.45
N GLU A 236 22.29 -0.29 9.42
CA GLU A 236 21.27 0.75 9.49
C GLU A 236 19.92 0.15 9.88
N PRO A 237 19.25 0.65 10.95
CA PRO A 237 17.94 0.18 11.33
C PRO A 237 16.87 0.59 10.30
N MET A 238 15.77 -0.16 10.26
CA MET A 238 14.62 0.14 9.41
C MET A 238 13.93 1.41 9.91
N ARG A 239 13.87 2.49 9.09
CA ARG A 239 13.26 3.77 9.49
C ARG A 239 11.88 4.02 8.89
N SER A 240 11.70 3.68 7.64
CA SER A 240 10.43 3.82 6.91
C SER A 240 9.92 2.47 6.38
N MET A 241 10.22 1.46 7.18
CA MET A 241 9.79 0.08 7.03
C MET A 241 9.30 -0.45 8.37
N LEU A 242 8.56 -1.53 8.33
CA LEU A 242 8.16 -2.33 9.48
C LEU A 242 8.34 -3.82 9.18
N VAL A 243 8.35 -4.64 10.22
CA VAL A 243 8.36 -6.10 10.09
C VAL A 243 7.05 -6.64 10.66
N ARG A 244 6.22 -7.22 9.79
CA ARG A 244 5.05 -7.97 10.21
C ARG A 244 5.47 -9.35 10.70
N LEU A 245 4.89 -9.77 11.82
CA LEU A 245 5.16 -11.04 12.47
C LEU A 245 3.89 -11.89 12.53
N SER A 246 4.04 -13.19 12.49
CA SER A 246 2.97 -14.16 12.77
C SER A 246 3.58 -15.53 13.02
N ILE A 247 2.80 -16.46 13.52
CA ILE A 247 3.11 -17.88 13.52
C ILE A 247 2.11 -18.63 12.63
N PRO A 248 2.37 -19.87 12.21
CA PRO A 248 1.43 -20.66 11.44
C PRO A 248 0.06 -20.78 12.12
N GLY A 249 -1.00 -20.68 11.33
CA GLY A 249 -2.39 -20.68 11.77
C GLY A 249 -3.09 -19.36 11.48
N LEU A 250 -4.37 -19.30 11.87
CA LEU A 250 -5.25 -18.15 11.68
C LEU A 250 -5.75 -17.65 13.04
N ASP A 251 -6.11 -16.37 13.08
CA ASP A 251 -6.85 -15.79 14.19
C ASP A 251 -8.35 -16.12 14.09
N THR A 252 -9.16 -15.56 14.99
CA THR A 252 -10.61 -15.78 15.07
C THR A 252 -11.38 -15.23 13.86
N HIS A 253 -10.79 -14.34 13.08
CA HIS A 253 -11.38 -13.68 11.92
C HIS A 253 -10.75 -14.11 10.59
N GLY A 254 -9.87 -15.13 10.62
CA GLY A 254 -9.17 -15.64 9.45
C GLY A 254 -7.94 -14.85 9.05
N GLY A 255 -7.52 -13.89 9.87
CA GLY A 255 -6.26 -13.17 9.74
C GLY A 255 -5.05 -14.00 10.17
N PRO A 256 -3.82 -13.49 10.03
CA PRO A 256 -2.61 -14.16 10.50
C PRO A 256 -2.63 -14.31 12.02
N ARG A 257 -2.27 -15.49 12.53
CA ARG A 257 -2.12 -15.69 13.96
C ARG A 257 -0.92 -14.90 14.48
N PRO A 258 -1.10 -13.98 15.46
CA PRO A 258 0.00 -13.17 15.97
C PRO A 258 1.14 -14.01 16.57
N GLU A 259 2.35 -13.48 16.51
CA GLU A 259 3.48 -14.00 17.28
C GLU A 259 3.17 -13.85 18.79
N PRO A 260 3.36 -14.89 19.62
CA PRO A 260 2.85 -14.90 21.00
C PRO A 260 3.45 -13.83 21.92
N VAL A 261 4.67 -13.37 21.64
CA VAL A 261 5.44 -12.44 22.49
C VAL A 261 5.46 -11.03 21.94
N TYR A 262 5.53 -10.90 20.60
CA TYR A 262 5.72 -9.63 19.88
C TYR A 262 4.53 -9.20 19.04
N GLY A 263 3.44 -9.97 19.03
CA GLY A 263 2.22 -9.63 18.31
C GLY A 263 2.34 -9.73 16.79
N GLU A 264 1.64 -8.86 16.08
CA GLU A 264 1.59 -8.88 14.60
C GLU A 264 2.69 -8.07 13.92
N GLN A 265 3.41 -7.25 14.69
CA GLN A 265 4.42 -6.31 14.20
C GLN A 265 5.45 -6.05 15.29
N LEU A 266 6.73 -5.95 14.92
CA LEU A 266 7.77 -5.51 15.84
C LEU A 266 7.69 -3.99 16.02
N ASN A 267 7.50 -3.52 17.26
CA ASN A 267 7.49 -2.11 17.63
C ASN A 267 8.78 -1.74 18.36
N GLU A 268 9.64 -0.96 17.68
CA GLU A 268 11.02 -0.73 18.11
C GLU A 268 11.14 0.21 19.32
N ILE A 269 10.13 1.07 19.56
CA ILE A 269 10.21 2.15 20.54
C ILE A 269 9.07 1.98 21.56
N GLY A 270 9.39 2.15 22.85
CA GLY A 270 8.41 2.19 23.92
C GLY A 270 8.38 3.57 24.60
N VAL A 271 7.26 3.88 25.26
CA VAL A 271 7.14 5.08 26.11
C VAL A 271 7.96 4.89 27.40
N PRO A 272 8.24 5.97 28.18
CA PRO A 272 8.95 5.83 29.45
C PRO A 272 8.31 4.78 30.37
N GLY A 273 9.10 3.79 30.78
CA GLY A 273 8.65 2.66 31.60
C GLY A 273 8.15 1.44 30.82
N VAL A 274 7.99 1.53 29.51
CA VAL A 274 7.66 0.41 28.63
C VAL A 274 8.84 0.16 27.69
N PRO A 275 9.47 -1.03 27.71
CA PRO A 275 10.54 -1.34 26.79
C PRO A 275 10.06 -1.35 25.34
N GLY A 276 10.86 -0.84 24.40
CA GLY A 276 10.69 -1.18 22.99
C GLY A 276 10.96 -2.67 22.78
N GLU A 277 10.33 -3.26 21.78
CA GLU A 277 10.34 -4.72 21.57
C GLU A 277 11.67 -5.24 21.07
N GLY A 278 12.42 -4.45 20.30
CA GLY A 278 13.70 -4.83 19.70
C GLY A 278 14.02 -4.00 18.49
N GLU A 279 15.03 -4.41 17.75
CA GLU A 279 15.47 -3.74 16.52
C GLU A 279 15.47 -4.75 15.36
N ALA A 280 15.04 -4.30 14.16
CA ALA A 280 15.08 -5.09 12.94
C ALA A 280 16.03 -4.47 11.91
N TYR A 281 16.77 -5.32 11.23
CA TYR A 281 17.77 -4.97 10.22
C TYR A 281 17.60 -5.81 8.97
N LEU A 282 18.01 -5.28 7.80
CA LEU A 282 18.07 -6.05 6.56
C LEU A 282 19.52 -6.46 6.24
N GLN A 283 19.71 -7.75 6.02
CA GLN A 283 20.93 -8.29 5.45
C GLN A 283 20.68 -8.56 3.96
N TRP A 284 21.55 -8.04 3.11
CA TRP A 284 21.41 -8.16 1.67
C TRP A 284 22.28 -9.28 1.11
N GLN A 285 21.67 -10.18 0.35
CA GLN A 285 22.37 -11.18 -0.47
C GLN A 285 22.22 -10.76 -1.92
N THR A 286 23.35 -10.70 -2.66
CA THR A 286 23.35 -10.32 -4.07
C THR A 286 23.43 -11.55 -4.96
N GLN A 287 22.79 -11.46 -6.13
CA GLN A 287 22.88 -12.41 -7.24
C GLN A 287 22.93 -11.64 -8.56
N VAL A 288 23.57 -12.22 -9.57
CA VAL A 288 23.65 -11.61 -10.91
C VAL A 288 22.72 -12.34 -11.85
N GLU A 289 21.84 -11.57 -12.51
CA GLU A 289 21.01 -12.03 -13.63
C GLU A 289 21.61 -11.56 -14.94
N ARG A 290 21.69 -12.47 -15.92
CA ARG A 290 22.19 -12.16 -17.26
C ARG A 290 21.03 -12.12 -18.25
N LEU A 291 20.89 -11.00 -18.98
CA LEU A 291 19.90 -10.81 -20.04
C LEU A 291 20.37 -11.45 -21.34
N ALA A 292 19.46 -11.61 -22.33
CA ALA A 292 19.79 -12.26 -23.60
C ALA A 292 20.86 -11.53 -24.40
N ASP A 293 20.95 -10.20 -24.27
CA ASP A 293 21.98 -9.37 -24.91
C ASP A 293 23.34 -9.36 -24.16
N GLY A 294 23.49 -10.19 -23.11
CA GLY A 294 24.68 -10.28 -22.29
C GLY A 294 24.77 -9.22 -21.17
N THR A 295 23.82 -8.31 -21.06
CA THR A 295 23.78 -7.33 -19.96
C THR A 295 23.65 -8.06 -18.63
N GLU A 296 24.50 -7.75 -17.67
CA GLU A 296 24.43 -8.25 -16.29
C GLU A 296 23.70 -7.24 -15.40
N VAL A 297 22.77 -7.75 -14.58
CA VAL A 297 22.00 -6.96 -13.61
C VAL A 297 22.17 -7.61 -12.25
N GLU A 298 22.74 -6.87 -11.32
CA GLU A 298 22.84 -7.31 -9.93
C GLU A 298 21.48 -7.12 -9.24
N LEU A 299 20.96 -8.20 -8.67
CA LEU A 299 19.76 -8.23 -7.84
C LEU A 299 20.15 -8.46 -6.39
N ARG A 300 19.35 -7.95 -5.45
CA ARG A 300 19.56 -8.17 -4.01
C ARG A 300 18.31 -8.72 -3.34
N ARG A 301 18.48 -9.71 -2.46
CA ARG A 301 17.44 -10.31 -1.63
C ARG A 301 17.65 -9.91 -0.17
N PRO A 302 16.63 -9.40 0.54
CA PRO A 302 16.75 -9.13 1.96
C PRO A 302 16.49 -10.37 2.81
N THR A 303 17.19 -10.43 3.95
CA THR A 303 16.87 -11.31 5.08
C THR A 303 16.77 -10.45 6.33
N VAL A 304 15.72 -10.65 7.14
CA VAL A 304 15.55 -9.90 8.39
C VAL A 304 16.42 -10.48 9.49
N ALA A 305 17.14 -9.62 10.19
CA ALA A 305 17.86 -9.95 11.41
C ALA A 305 17.30 -9.13 12.58
N PHE A 306 17.10 -9.77 13.72
CA PHE A 306 16.59 -9.13 14.94
C PHE A 306 17.72 -8.95 15.95
N ARG A 307 17.74 -7.81 16.63
CA ARG A 307 18.70 -7.48 17.69
C ARG A 307 17.97 -6.90 18.89
N LYS A 308 18.55 -7.04 20.08
CA LYS A 308 18.06 -6.44 21.33
C LYS A 308 16.59 -6.74 21.64
N LEU A 309 16.13 -7.96 21.34
CA LEU A 309 14.79 -8.41 21.68
C LEU A 309 14.58 -8.35 23.18
N ALA A 310 13.61 -7.51 23.65
CA ALA A 310 13.44 -7.20 25.07
C ALA A 310 12.72 -8.30 25.85
N PHE A 311 11.94 -9.14 25.17
CA PHE A 311 11.06 -10.14 25.80
C PHE A 311 11.48 -11.59 25.50
N GLY A 312 12.78 -11.79 25.17
CA GLY A 312 13.31 -13.11 24.81
C GLY A 312 13.29 -13.38 23.31
N PRO A 313 13.62 -14.62 22.88
CA PRO A 313 13.64 -14.97 21.48
C PRO A 313 12.23 -15.01 20.87
N LEU A 314 12.14 -14.75 19.57
CA LEU A 314 10.93 -15.03 18.79
C LEU A 314 10.57 -16.52 18.87
N HIS A 315 9.28 -16.84 18.70
CA HIS A 315 8.84 -18.22 18.58
C HIS A 315 9.55 -18.92 17.41
N ALA A 316 9.86 -20.20 17.54
CA ALA A 316 10.66 -20.94 16.56
C ALA A 316 10.02 -20.95 15.14
N ASP A 317 8.69 -20.91 15.09
CA ASP A 317 7.93 -20.90 13.82
C ASP A 317 7.54 -19.50 13.37
N THR A 318 8.21 -18.44 13.86
CA THR A 318 7.89 -17.07 13.49
C THR A 318 8.13 -16.82 12.01
N LEU A 319 7.10 -16.33 11.34
CA LEU A 319 7.13 -15.82 9.97
C LEU A 319 7.31 -14.30 10.04
N SER A 320 8.30 -13.78 9.33
CA SER A 320 8.60 -12.34 9.30
C SER A 320 8.51 -11.79 7.88
N SER A 321 7.87 -10.62 7.73
CA SER A 321 7.67 -9.96 6.46
C SER A 321 8.07 -8.49 6.55
N PRO A 322 9.26 -8.12 6.02
CA PRO A 322 9.69 -6.73 5.97
C PRO A 322 8.89 -5.98 4.89
N ARG A 323 8.32 -4.83 5.25
CA ARG A 323 7.46 -4.05 4.36
C ARG A 323 7.82 -2.58 4.41
N VAL A 324 8.15 -1.99 3.25
CA VAL A 324 8.27 -0.53 3.12
C VAL A 324 6.89 0.11 3.15
N ALA A 325 6.80 1.32 3.65
CA ALA A 325 5.59 2.11 3.58
C ALA A 325 5.21 2.37 2.10
N PRO A 326 3.98 2.03 1.64
CA PRO A 326 3.54 2.33 0.28
C PRO A 326 3.21 3.81 0.11
N ALA A 327 3.19 4.33 -1.13
CA ALA A 327 2.65 5.66 -1.41
C ALA A 327 1.15 5.71 -1.10
N ILE A 328 0.68 6.87 -0.60
CA ILE A 328 -0.70 7.02 -0.11
C ILE A 328 -1.58 7.97 -0.96
N PHE A 329 -1.10 8.44 -2.11
CA PHE A 329 -1.89 9.28 -3.03
C PHE A 329 -2.79 8.44 -3.96
N GLY A 330 -3.90 9.03 -4.40
CA GLY A 330 -4.84 8.40 -5.36
C GLY A 330 -5.65 7.23 -4.79
N LEU A 331 -5.51 6.90 -3.51
CA LEU A 331 -6.14 5.72 -2.92
C LEU A 331 -7.68 5.81 -2.89
N GLY A 332 -8.26 7.01 -2.75
CA GLY A 332 -9.70 7.20 -2.81
C GLY A 332 -10.30 6.76 -4.15
N LEU A 333 -9.59 7.02 -5.27
CA LEU A 333 -10.02 6.55 -6.58
C LEU A 333 -10.03 5.01 -6.67
N LEU A 334 -9.06 4.34 -6.04
CA LEU A 334 -9.01 2.87 -5.99
C LEU A 334 -10.12 2.29 -5.12
N GLU A 335 -10.48 2.94 -4.01
CA GLU A 335 -11.59 2.53 -3.17
C GLU A 335 -12.93 2.65 -3.88
N ALA A 336 -13.10 3.69 -4.70
CA ALA A 336 -14.30 3.93 -5.47
C ALA A 336 -14.50 2.97 -6.67
N VAL A 337 -13.55 2.07 -6.99
CA VAL A 337 -13.75 1.02 -8.00
C VAL A 337 -14.77 0.01 -7.48
N PRO A 338 -15.85 -0.32 -8.21
CA PRO A 338 -16.84 -1.30 -7.77
C PRO A 338 -16.22 -2.69 -7.54
N GLU A 339 -16.63 -3.37 -6.47
CA GLU A 339 -16.22 -4.76 -6.20
C GLU A 339 -16.53 -5.68 -7.38
N ALA A 340 -17.71 -5.50 -8.01
CA ALA A 340 -18.11 -6.30 -9.15
C ALA A 340 -17.12 -6.24 -10.32
N ASP A 341 -16.51 -5.06 -10.55
CA ASP A 341 -15.54 -4.88 -11.64
C ASP A 341 -14.21 -5.60 -11.32
N ILE A 342 -13.76 -5.56 -10.07
CA ILE A 342 -12.57 -6.29 -9.62
C ILE A 342 -12.80 -7.80 -9.73
N LEU A 343 -13.95 -8.30 -9.32
CA LEU A 343 -14.31 -9.72 -9.43
C LEU A 343 -14.45 -10.15 -10.90
N ALA A 344 -14.98 -9.28 -11.76
CA ALA A 344 -15.09 -9.54 -13.19
C ALA A 344 -13.70 -9.69 -13.85
N ILE A 345 -12.70 -8.90 -13.43
CA ILE A 345 -11.32 -9.03 -13.90
C ILE A 345 -10.73 -10.38 -13.48
N ALA A 346 -10.92 -10.81 -12.23
CA ALA A 346 -10.45 -12.12 -11.76
C ALA A 346 -11.07 -13.27 -12.57
N GLU A 347 -12.36 -13.17 -12.89
CA GLU A 347 -13.06 -14.16 -13.71
C GLU A 347 -12.59 -14.14 -15.17
N GLU A 348 -12.31 -12.95 -15.74
CA GLU A 348 -11.74 -12.81 -17.08
C GLU A 348 -10.37 -13.50 -17.16
N GLN A 349 -9.45 -13.20 -16.25
CA GLN A 349 -8.11 -13.81 -16.20
C GLN A 349 -8.19 -15.34 -16.09
N ARG A 350 -9.09 -15.87 -15.27
CA ARG A 350 -9.30 -17.31 -15.11
C ARG A 350 -9.81 -17.96 -16.41
N ARG A 351 -10.75 -17.30 -17.11
CA ARG A 351 -11.28 -17.80 -18.39
C ARG A 351 -10.27 -17.74 -19.52
N GLU A 352 -9.37 -16.75 -19.51
CA GLU A 352 -8.31 -16.66 -20.51
C GLU A 352 -7.31 -17.81 -20.43
N GLY A 353 -7.10 -18.40 -19.26
CA GLY A 353 -6.26 -19.58 -19.07
C GLY A 353 -4.79 -19.40 -19.46
N ARG A 354 -4.30 -18.15 -19.42
CA ARG A 354 -2.93 -17.78 -19.83
C ARG A 354 -1.90 -17.92 -18.71
N GLY A 355 -2.26 -18.58 -17.61
CA GLY A 355 -1.38 -18.73 -16.44
C GLY A 355 -1.40 -17.53 -15.48
N VAL A 356 -2.27 -16.56 -15.71
CA VAL A 356 -2.56 -15.45 -14.81
C VAL A 356 -3.97 -15.66 -14.24
N ALA A 357 -4.09 -15.72 -12.93
CA ALA A 357 -5.35 -16.00 -12.23
C ALA A 357 -5.41 -15.19 -10.93
N GLY A 358 -5.59 -13.89 -11.05
CA GLY A 358 -5.68 -13.00 -9.90
C GLY A 358 -6.78 -13.42 -8.93
N MET A 359 -6.47 -13.41 -7.64
CA MET A 359 -7.38 -13.82 -6.58
C MET A 359 -7.79 -12.61 -5.72
N PRO A 360 -9.09 -12.36 -5.49
CA PRO A 360 -9.53 -11.37 -4.53
C PRO A 360 -9.20 -11.84 -3.11
N ASN A 361 -8.59 -10.99 -2.27
CA ASN A 361 -8.50 -11.28 -0.85
C ASN A 361 -9.86 -11.04 -0.17
N ARG A 362 -10.18 -11.86 0.84
CA ARG A 362 -11.37 -11.72 1.68
C ARG A 362 -10.92 -11.49 3.12
N VAL A 363 -11.27 -10.33 3.66
CA VAL A 363 -10.70 -9.81 4.89
C VAL A 363 -11.78 -9.36 5.86
N TRP A 364 -11.48 -9.33 7.13
CA TRP A 364 -12.40 -8.91 8.17
C TRP A 364 -12.58 -7.38 8.16
N ASP A 365 -13.81 -6.93 8.03
CA ASP A 365 -14.22 -5.54 8.22
C ASP A 365 -14.68 -5.38 9.67
N VAL A 366 -13.91 -4.65 10.45
CA VAL A 366 -14.15 -4.45 11.89
C VAL A 366 -15.44 -3.67 12.13
N ALA A 367 -15.71 -2.67 11.28
CA ALA A 367 -16.90 -1.83 11.43
C ALA A 367 -18.19 -2.59 11.09
N GLN A 368 -18.15 -3.48 10.10
CA GLN A 368 -19.30 -4.24 9.64
C GLN A 368 -19.43 -5.61 10.33
N GLY A 369 -18.40 -6.09 11.03
CA GLY A 369 -18.40 -7.41 11.69
C GLY A 369 -18.56 -8.57 10.71
N ARG A 370 -18.02 -8.45 9.47
CA ARG A 370 -18.13 -9.47 8.42
C ARG A 370 -16.94 -9.46 7.47
N THR A 371 -16.76 -10.56 6.76
CA THR A 371 -15.74 -10.69 5.72
C THR A 371 -16.18 -9.99 4.42
N VAL A 372 -15.28 -9.14 3.88
CA VAL A 372 -15.50 -8.36 2.65
C VAL A 372 -14.28 -8.44 1.72
N LEU A 373 -14.33 -7.79 0.55
CA LEU A 373 -13.19 -7.66 -0.35
C LEU A 373 -12.11 -6.78 0.26
N GLY A 374 -10.87 -7.29 0.33
CA GLY A 374 -9.68 -6.53 0.67
C GLY A 374 -9.16 -5.72 -0.52
N ARG A 375 -8.70 -4.49 -0.27
CA ARG A 375 -8.23 -3.55 -1.31
C ARG A 375 -6.86 -2.97 -1.03
N PHE A 376 -6.54 -2.70 0.25
CA PHE A 376 -5.35 -1.97 0.66
C PHE A 376 -4.34 -2.85 1.40
N GLY A 377 -3.15 -2.31 1.62
CA GLY A 377 -2.00 -3.08 2.10
C GLY A 377 -1.31 -3.87 0.97
N TRP A 378 -0.14 -4.40 1.25
CA TRP A 378 0.66 -5.16 0.27
C TRP A 378 0.02 -6.48 -0.17
N LYS A 379 -0.82 -7.06 0.67
CA LYS A 379 -1.56 -8.31 0.40
C LYS A 379 -3.07 -8.10 0.35
N ALA A 380 -3.54 -6.88 0.02
CA ALA A 380 -4.96 -6.54 0.00
C ALA A 380 -5.66 -6.95 1.32
N ASN A 381 -5.02 -6.69 2.47
CA ASN A 381 -5.46 -7.17 3.78
C ASN A 381 -6.30 -6.15 4.56
N GLN A 382 -6.67 -5.03 3.93
CA GLN A 382 -7.56 -4.01 4.50
C GLN A 382 -8.71 -3.72 3.54
N PRO A 383 -9.96 -3.56 4.04
CA PRO A 383 -11.14 -3.40 3.20
C PRO A 383 -11.26 -2.00 2.60
N ASP A 384 -11.02 -0.97 3.40
CA ASP A 384 -11.20 0.43 3.07
C ASP A 384 -10.11 1.31 3.71
N LEU A 385 -10.08 2.60 3.35
CA LEU A 385 -9.08 3.54 3.87
C LEU A 385 -9.31 3.90 5.33
N ARG A 386 -10.55 3.89 5.81
CA ARG A 386 -10.84 4.20 7.20
C ARG A 386 -10.22 3.16 8.13
N GLN A 387 -10.40 1.87 7.83
CA GLN A 387 -9.78 0.79 8.59
C GLN A 387 -8.27 0.72 8.38
N GLN A 388 -7.78 1.00 7.16
CA GLN A 388 -6.34 1.06 6.88
C GLN A 388 -5.65 2.16 7.71
N VAL A 389 -6.24 3.35 7.81
CA VAL A 389 -5.69 4.46 8.60
C VAL A 389 -5.73 4.14 10.09
N ALA A 390 -6.87 3.65 10.60
CA ALA A 390 -7.01 3.26 12.00
C ALA A 390 -6.05 2.12 12.39
N GLY A 391 -5.89 1.11 11.51
CA GLY A 391 -4.96 0.00 11.72
C GLY A 391 -3.49 0.42 11.71
N ALA A 392 -3.13 1.40 10.86
CA ALA A 392 -1.78 1.97 10.85
C ALA A 392 -1.51 2.79 12.13
N LEU A 393 -2.49 3.58 12.59
CA LEU A 393 -2.37 4.33 13.86
C LEU A 393 -2.18 3.38 15.05
N ALA A 394 -2.98 2.32 15.13
CA ALA A 394 -2.86 1.32 16.20
C ALA A 394 -1.56 0.51 16.12
N GLY A 395 -1.21 -0.01 14.93
CA GLY A 395 -0.05 -0.89 14.76
C GLY A 395 1.29 -0.15 14.75
N ASP A 396 1.37 1.00 14.06
CA ASP A 396 2.65 1.69 13.82
C ASP A 396 2.95 2.76 14.87
N MET A 397 1.90 3.29 15.53
CA MET A 397 1.99 4.42 16.47
C MET A 397 1.38 4.13 17.85
N GLY A 398 0.70 3.00 18.02
CA GLY A 398 0.04 2.62 19.27
C GLY A 398 -1.16 3.51 19.63
N ILE A 399 -1.71 4.26 18.67
CA ILE A 399 -2.83 5.19 18.87
C ILE A 399 -4.14 4.43 18.67
N THR A 400 -4.93 4.32 19.70
CA THR A 400 -6.22 3.62 19.69
C THR A 400 -7.34 4.47 19.07
N SER A 401 -8.36 3.81 18.55
CA SER A 401 -9.54 4.42 17.96
C SER A 401 -10.79 3.58 18.23
N ALA A 402 -11.96 4.07 17.89
CA ALA A 402 -13.19 3.28 18.04
C ALA A 402 -13.20 1.97 17.23
N LEU A 403 -12.38 1.87 16.14
CA LEU A 403 -12.21 0.64 15.38
C LEU A 403 -11.22 -0.33 16.03
N PHE A 404 -10.19 0.19 16.67
CA PHE A 404 -9.16 -0.56 17.40
C PHE A 404 -9.02 0.06 18.79
N PRO A 405 -9.92 -0.28 19.73
CA PRO A 405 -9.95 0.36 21.05
C PRO A 405 -8.88 -0.14 22.01
N GLU A 406 -8.35 -1.34 21.76
CA GLU A 406 -7.35 -1.93 22.63
C GLU A 406 -5.94 -1.54 22.23
N PRO A 407 -5.06 -1.23 23.20
CA PRO A 407 -3.64 -1.01 22.94
C PRO A 407 -2.99 -2.24 22.30
N ASN A 408 -2.03 -2.01 21.41
CA ASN A 408 -1.26 -3.07 20.76
C ASN A 408 -0.23 -3.67 21.75
N CYS A 409 -0.72 -4.39 22.76
CA CYS A 409 0.09 -4.98 23.82
C CYS A 409 -0.07 -6.50 23.83
N PRO A 410 0.90 -7.28 23.32
CA PRO A 410 0.90 -8.73 23.50
C PRO A 410 0.84 -9.14 24.98
N PRO A 411 0.17 -10.25 25.34
CA PRO A 411 0.00 -10.68 26.74
C PRO A 411 1.31 -10.87 27.52
N ALA A 412 2.40 -11.18 26.84
CA ALA A 412 3.73 -11.34 27.45
C ALA A 412 4.37 -10.00 27.91
N GLN A 413 3.81 -8.86 27.48
CA GLN A 413 4.36 -7.52 27.70
C GLN A 413 3.57 -6.78 28.80
N SER A 414 3.73 -7.19 30.05
CA SER A 414 2.95 -6.69 31.19
C SER A 414 3.07 -5.17 31.42
N ALA A 415 4.24 -4.56 31.17
CA ALA A 415 4.43 -3.11 31.29
C ALA A 415 3.63 -2.35 30.21
N CYS A 416 3.54 -2.88 28.99
CA CYS A 416 2.71 -2.35 27.92
C CYS A 416 1.23 -2.40 28.32
N ALA A 417 0.75 -3.56 28.77
CA ALA A 417 -0.64 -3.75 29.20
C ALA A 417 -1.02 -2.84 30.38
N ALA A 418 -0.14 -2.71 31.35
CA ALA A 418 -0.36 -1.84 32.51
C ALA A 418 -0.43 -0.35 32.13
N TRP A 419 0.41 0.09 31.19
CA TRP A 419 0.41 1.48 30.70
C TRP A 419 -0.85 1.80 29.89
N GLY A 420 -1.39 0.81 29.15
CA GLY A 420 -2.57 0.98 28.29
C GLY A 420 -3.91 0.84 29.01
N ALA A 421 -3.94 0.30 30.26
CA ALA A 421 -5.16 -0.13 30.92
C ALA A 421 -6.27 0.92 31.12
N ASP A 422 -5.88 2.19 31.31
CA ASP A 422 -6.80 3.32 31.57
C ASP A 422 -6.95 4.28 30.37
N ARG A 423 -6.52 3.85 29.18
CA ARG A 423 -6.48 4.73 28.01
C ARG A 423 -7.53 4.32 26.98
N HIS A 424 -8.35 5.25 26.52
CA HIS A 424 -9.48 5.00 25.61
C HIS A 424 -9.79 6.15 24.69
N PRO A 425 -10.37 5.79 23.52
CA PRO A 425 -9.52 5.86 22.32
C PRO A 425 -8.96 7.25 22.17
N GLU A 426 -7.67 7.36 21.96
CA GLU A 426 -6.97 8.65 21.80
C GLU A 426 -7.45 9.40 20.55
N LEU A 427 -7.77 8.66 19.47
CA LEU A 427 -8.28 9.24 18.24
C LEU A 427 -9.80 9.26 18.23
N SER A 428 -10.38 10.46 18.13
CA SER A 428 -11.83 10.59 17.97
C SER A 428 -12.33 10.04 16.63
N ALA A 429 -13.60 9.66 16.55
CA ALA A 429 -14.22 9.21 15.32
C ALA A 429 -14.20 10.27 14.22
N GLU A 430 -14.30 11.55 14.61
CA GLU A 430 -14.24 12.71 13.71
C GLU A 430 -12.82 12.87 13.15
N ALA A 431 -11.79 12.83 13.99
CA ALA A 431 -10.40 12.91 13.55
C ALA A 431 -10.04 11.78 12.57
N LEU A 432 -10.50 10.54 12.83
CA LEU A 432 -10.32 9.42 11.89
C LEU A 432 -11.06 9.67 10.57
N GLN A 433 -12.26 10.24 10.62
CA GLN A 433 -13.02 10.61 9.42
C GLN A 433 -12.30 11.70 8.62
N ASP A 434 -11.78 12.72 9.28
CA ASP A 434 -11.04 13.81 8.65
C ASP A 434 -9.77 13.29 7.93
N MET A 435 -9.01 12.41 8.59
CA MET A 435 -7.86 11.75 7.98
C MET A 435 -8.28 10.90 6.76
N THR A 436 -9.40 10.19 6.82
CA THR A 436 -9.92 9.39 5.72
C THR A 436 -10.31 10.28 4.53
N LEU A 437 -11.01 11.38 4.77
CA LEU A 437 -11.38 12.36 3.74
C LEU A 437 -10.15 13.00 3.07
N TYR A 438 -9.10 13.28 3.85
CA TYR A 438 -7.84 13.73 3.27
C TYR A 438 -7.27 12.74 2.25
N HIS A 439 -7.27 11.44 2.56
CA HIS A 439 -6.80 10.41 1.63
C HIS A 439 -7.67 10.31 0.37
N TYR A 440 -8.99 10.52 0.49
CA TYR A 440 -9.88 10.56 -0.67
C TYR A 440 -9.59 11.72 -1.62
N ALA A 441 -9.15 12.85 -1.08
CA ALA A 441 -8.92 14.07 -1.82
C ALA A 441 -7.52 14.18 -2.48
N LEU A 442 -6.61 13.23 -2.23
CA LEU A 442 -5.26 13.25 -2.80
C LEU A 442 -5.26 12.96 -4.29
N MET A 443 -4.59 13.83 -5.04
CA MET A 443 -4.48 13.78 -6.49
C MET A 443 -3.41 12.81 -6.96
N VAL A 444 -3.52 12.39 -8.22
CA VAL A 444 -2.55 11.56 -8.95
C VAL A 444 -1.76 12.45 -9.90
N PRO A 445 -0.42 12.37 -9.94
CA PRO A 445 0.38 13.13 -10.91
C PRO A 445 0.04 12.76 -12.35
N ALA A 446 0.03 13.75 -13.23
CA ALA A 446 -0.17 13.57 -14.66
C ALA A 446 0.94 12.71 -15.28
N ARG A 447 0.59 11.90 -16.26
CA ARG A 447 1.53 11.11 -17.04
C ARG A 447 2.40 12.03 -17.93
N ARG A 448 3.68 11.72 -18.05
CA ARG A 448 4.69 12.55 -18.70
C ARG A 448 5.08 12.01 -20.07
N ARG A 449 5.52 12.91 -20.97
CA ARG A 449 6.13 12.56 -22.26
C ARG A 449 5.31 11.58 -23.11
N THR A 450 3.98 11.59 -22.99
CA THR A 450 3.08 10.63 -23.67
C THR A 450 3.20 10.66 -25.19
N GLU A 451 3.65 11.79 -25.77
CA GLU A 451 3.84 11.96 -27.21
C GLU A 451 5.22 11.47 -27.72
N ALA A 452 6.13 11.13 -26.80
CA ALA A 452 7.47 10.69 -27.17
C ALA A 452 7.44 9.29 -27.81
N PRO A 453 8.05 9.09 -28.99
CA PRO A 453 7.99 7.81 -29.72
C PRO A 453 8.47 6.63 -28.89
N GLU A 454 9.52 6.82 -28.07
CA GLU A 454 10.04 5.79 -27.20
C GLU A 454 9.05 5.41 -26.07
N VAL A 455 8.27 6.36 -25.56
CA VAL A 455 7.23 6.11 -24.55
C VAL A 455 6.07 5.32 -25.18
N GLN A 456 5.64 5.70 -26.38
CA GLN A 456 4.58 4.98 -27.11
C GLN A 456 5.03 3.56 -27.49
N ARG A 457 6.28 3.40 -27.94
CA ARG A 457 6.85 2.06 -28.21
C ARG A 457 6.92 1.24 -26.94
N GLY A 458 7.32 1.83 -25.82
CA GLY A 458 7.39 1.18 -24.51
C GLY A 458 6.03 0.70 -24.03
N GLU A 459 4.96 1.47 -24.26
CA GLU A 459 3.58 1.06 -23.93
C GLU A 459 3.13 -0.17 -24.74
N GLN A 460 3.46 -0.20 -26.03
CA GLN A 460 3.22 -1.37 -26.88
C GLN A 460 3.97 -2.61 -26.36
N LEU A 461 5.24 -2.43 -25.95
CA LEU A 461 6.07 -3.51 -25.40
C LEU A 461 5.55 -3.99 -24.04
N PHE A 462 5.05 -3.09 -23.19
CA PHE A 462 4.40 -3.41 -21.93
C PHE A 462 3.19 -4.34 -22.15
N ALA A 463 2.35 -4.02 -23.13
CA ALA A 463 1.21 -4.86 -23.50
C ALA A 463 1.67 -6.19 -24.12
N ALA A 464 2.62 -6.16 -25.06
CA ALA A 464 3.14 -7.35 -25.75
C ALA A 464 3.85 -8.34 -24.80
N ALA A 465 4.53 -7.84 -23.78
CA ALA A 465 5.16 -8.65 -22.74
C ALA A 465 4.17 -9.24 -21.73
N GLY A 466 2.86 -8.94 -21.83
CA GLY A 466 1.82 -9.46 -20.95
C GLY A 466 1.71 -8.74 -19.60
N CYS A 467 2.44 -7.64 -19.36
CA CYS A 467 2.40 -6.90 -18.10
C CYS A 467 0.99 -6.36 -17.79
N ALA A 468 0.22 -6.00 -18.84
CA ALA A 468 -1.14 -5.48 -18.73
C ALA A 468 -2.16 -6.51 -18.22
N SER A 469 -1.81 -7.79 -18.12
CA SER A 469 -2.70 -8.82 -17.57
C SER A 469 -3.00 -8.58 -16.09
N CYS A 470 -1.98 -8.18 -15.29
CA CYS A 470 -2.11 -7.80 -13.90
C CYS A 470 -2.15 -6.27 -13.74
N HIS A 471 -1.25 -5.56 -14.40
CA HIS A 471 -1.21 -4.10 -14.41
C HIS A 471 -2.22 -3.52 -15.40
N ARG A 472 -3.51 -3.71 -15.12
CA ARG A 472 -4.63 -3.23 -15.96
C ARG A 472 -4.51 -1.73 -16.20
N PRO A 473 -4.45 -1.28 -17.47
CA PRO A 473 -4.20 0.12 -17.78
C PRO A 473 -5.30 1.07 -17.29
N ALA A 474 -6.56 0.63 -17.30
CA ALA A 474 -7.69 1.48 -16.97
C ALA A 474 -8.73 0.75 -16.11
N LEU A 475 -9.31 1.49 -15.18
CA LEU A 475 -10.47 1.12 -14.36
C LEU A 475 -11.48 2.27 -14.39
N ARG A 476 -12.70 2.02 -13.92
CA ARG A 476 -13.71 3.04 -13.74
C ARG A 476 -14.22 3.06 -12.31
N THR A 477 -14.35 4.24 -11.74
CA THR A 477 -14.96 4.40 -10.42
C THR A 477 -16.48 4.38 -10.52
N GLY A 478 -17.12 3.77 -9.53
CA GLY A 478 -18.58 3.72 -9.38
C GLY A 478 -19.12 4.82 -8.47
N PRO A 479 -20.41 4.77 -8.12
CA PRO A 479 -20.98 5.60 -7.07
C PRO A 479 -20.22 5.41 -5.76
N PHE A 480 -19.81 6.49 -5.11
CA PHE A 480 -19.05 6.46 -3.88
C PHE A 480 -19.61 7.50 -2.88
N PRO A 481 -20.62 7.13 -2.10
CA PRO A 481 -21.32 8.05 -1.19
C PRO A 481 -20.42 8.76 -0.16
N PRO A 482 -19.34 8.14 0.38
CA PRO A 482 -18.45 8.83 1.31
C PRO A 482 -17.76 10.06 0.72
N PHE A 483 -17.50 10.04 -0.60
CA PHE A 483 -16.91 11.17 -1.32
C PHE A 483 -17.40 11.18 -2.78
N PRO A 484 -18.60 11.74 -3.05
CA PRO A 484 -19.29 11.63 -4.34
C PRO A 484 -18.50 12.12 -5.55
N ALA A 485 -17.55 13.04 -5.35
CA ALA A 485 -16.68 13.55 -6.42
C ALA A 485 -15.77 12.48 -7.07
N LEU A 486 -15.52 11.37 -6.37
CA LEU A 486 -14.77 10.24 -6.92
C LEU A 486 -15.55 9.40 -7.93
N ALA A 487 -16.88 9.58 -8.02
CA ALA A 487 -17.73 8.76 -8.88
C ALA A 487 -17.52 9.04 -10.37
N GLY A 488 -17.61 7.98 -11.20
CA GLY A 488 -17.66 8.09 -12.65
C GLY A 488 -16.34 8.45 -13.33
N GLN A 489 -15.21 8.47 -12.60
CA GLN A 489 -13.89 8.76 -13.15
C GLN A 489 -13.37 7.58 -13.99
N THR A 490 -12.79 7.86 -15.13
CA THR A 490 -11.93 6.88 -15.83
C THR A 490 -10.51 7.10 -15.34
N ILE A 491 -9.97 6.10 -14.65
CA ILE A 491 -8.65 6.16 -14.03
C ILE A 491 -7.68 5.20 -14.70
N ARG A 492 -6.38 5.52 -14.65
CA ARG A 492 -5.30 4.71 -15.24
C ARG A 492 -4.26 4.33 -14.19
N PRO A 493 -4.63 3.46 -13.23
CA PRO A 493 -3.76 3.09 -12.11
C PRO A 493 -2.73 2.04 -12.49
N TYR A 494 -2.91 1.30 -13.57
CA TYR A 494 -2.09 0.14 -13.93
C TYR A 494 -2.05 -0.89 -12.80
N THR A 495 -3.22 -1.33 -12.37
CA THR A 495 -3.46 -2.39 -11.36
C THR A 495 -4.82 -3.02 -11.57
N ASP A 496 -4.97 -4.27 -11.20
CA ASP A 496 -6.24 -4.97 -11.11
C ASP A 496 -6.74 -5.12 -9.66
N LEU A 497 -5.95 -4.70 -8.66
CA LEU A 497 -6.21 -4.81 -7.23
C LEU A 497 -6.29 -6.26 -6.71
N LEU A 498 -5.89 -7.25 -7.51
CA LEU A 498 -5.94 -8.66 -7.17
C LEU A 498 -4.58 -9.15 -6.62
N LEU A 499 -4.63 -10.31 -5.96
CA LEU A 499 -3.46 -11.04 -5.50
C LEU A 499 -2.96 -11.96 -6.62
N HIS A 500 -1.65 -11.98 -6.85
CA HIS A 500 -0.99 -12.89 -7.77
C HIS A 500 0.14 -13.64 -7.11
N ASP A 501 0.32 -14.91 -7.43
CA ASP A 501 1.49 -15.69 -7.01
C ASP A 501 2.72 -15.19 -7.76
N MET A 502 3.63 -14.57 -7.03
CA MET A 502 4.85 -13.98 -7.57
C MET A 502 6.07 -14.88 -7.45
N GLY A 503 5.86 -16.17 -7.14
CA GLY A 503 6.93 -17.17 -7.03
C GLY A 503 7.79 -17.04 -5.78
N ASP A 504 8.73 -17.97 -5.62
CA ASP A 504 9.60 -18.08 -4.43
C ASP A 504 10.57 -16.90 -4.29
N GLY A 505 10.88 -16.23 -5.41
CA GLY A 505 11.75 -15.06 -5.42
C GLY A 505 11.23 -13.92 -4.56
N LEU A 506 9.92 -13.67 -4.59
CA LEU A 506 9.24 -12.61 -3.85
C LEU A 506 8.47 -13.12 -2.62
N ALA A 507 8.46 -14.43 -2.36
CA ALA A 507 7.77 -14.99 -1.21
C ALA A 507 8.37 -14.49 0.12
N ASP A 508 7.49 -14.10 1.06
CA ASP A 508 7.81 -13.81 2.46
C ASP A 508 7.44 -14.97 3.40
N GLY A 509 6.76 -15.99 2.89
CA GLY A 509 6.28 -17.13 3.66
C GLY A 509 5.09 -16.82 4.58
N ARG A 510 4.75 -15.54 4.80
CA ARG A 510 3.69 -15.11 5.73
C ARG A 510 2.34 -14.98 5.01
N PRO A 511 1.32 -15.76 5.37
CA PRO A 511 -0.04 -15.56 4.85
C PRO A 511 -0.67 -14.29 5.42
N ASP A 512 -1.72 -13.78 4.73
CA ASP A 512 -2.47 -12.61 5.20
C ASP A 512 -3.93 -12.78 4.72
N TYR A 513 -4.81 -13.33 5.54
CA TYR A 513 -6.13 -13.87 5.18
C TYR A 513 -6.02 -14.94 4.08
N LEU A 514 -6.65 -14.75 2.91
CA LEU A 514 -6.54 -15.71 1.80
C LEU A 514 -5.23 -15.59 1.04
N ALA A 515 -4.48 -14.50 1.21
CA ALA A 515 -3.19 -14.36 0.55
C ALA A 515 -2.16 -15.32 1.14
N SER A 516 -1.58 -16.18 0.32
CA SER A 516 -0.47 -17.04 0.71
C SER A 516 0.83 -16.25 0.92
N GLY A 517 1.88 -16.91 1.44
CA GLY A 517 3.22 -16.33 1.55
C GLY A 517 3.87 -15.94 0.23
N ARG A 518 3.32 -16.35 -0.91
CA ARG A 518 3.82 -16.06 -2.27
C ARG A 518 3.02 -14.99 -3.00
N GLN A 519 1.81 -14.66 -2.50
CA GLN A 519 0.88 -13.78 -3.17
C GLN A 519 1.00 -12.34 -2.69
N TRP A 520 0.94 -11.42 -3.67
CA TRP A 520 1.01 -9.99 -3.48
C TRP A 520 -0.05 -9.29 -4.33
N ARG A 521 -0.64 -8.22 -3.78
CA ARG A 521 -1.54 -7.37 -4.53
C ARG A 521 -0.76 -6.61 -5.60
N THR A 522 -1.28 -6.57 -6.84
CA THR A 522 -0.74 -5.70 -7.88
C THR A 522 -0.77 -4.24 -7.42
N PRO A 523 0.38 -3.59 -7.18
CA PRO A 523 0.40 -2.19 -6.80
C PRO A 523 0.09 -1.29 -8.01
N PRO A 524 -0.52 -0.10 -7.80
CA PRO A 524 -0.66 0.88 -8.87
C PRO A 524 0.71 1.38 -9.33
N LEU A 525 0.84 1.65 -10.64
CA LEU A 525 2.08 2.17 -11.24
C LEU A 525 2.02 3.67 -11.54
N TRP A 526 0.87 4.33 -11.38
CA TRP A 526 0.79 5.79 -11.53
C TRP A 526 1.74 6.51 -10.57
N GLY A 527 2.38 7.58 -11.03
CA GLY A 527 3.38 8.32 -10.26
C GLY A 527 4.73 7.62 -10.15
N LEU A 528 4.91 6.39 -10.70
CA LEU A 528 6.15 5.60 -10.58
C LEU A 528 7.40 6.39 -10.97
N GLY A 529 7.36 7.12 -12.07
CA GLY A 529 8.51 7.88 -12.56
C GLY A 529 8.82 9.14 -11.76
N LEU A 530 7.97 9.54 -10.79
CA LEU A 530 8.24 10.65 -9.87
C LEU A 530 8.82 10.20 -8.51
N LEU A 531 8.94 8.90 -8.25
CA LEU A 531 9.53 8.40 -7.01
C LEU A 531 10.90 9.03 -6.70
N PRO A 532 11.85 9.15 -7.64
CA PRO A 532 13.15 9.77 -7.35
C PRO A 532 13.04 11.25 -6.96
N VAL A 533 11.99 11.94 -7.37
CA VAL A 533 11.76 13.36 -7.06
C VAL A 533 10.96 13.54 -5.77
N ALA A 534 9.85 12.83 -5.64
CA ALA A 534 8.91 12.99 -4.54
C ALA A 534 9.34 12.22 -3.28
N SER A 535 9.86 11.01 -3.43
CA SER A 535 10.34 10.17 -2.31
C SER A 535 11.87 10.22 -2.12
N GLU A 536 12.60 10.87 -3.05
CA GLU A 536 14.08 11.01 -3.05
C GLU A 536 14.84 9.69 -3.22
N HIS A 537 14.17 8.61 -3.56
CA HIS A 537 14.72 7.30 -3.90
C HIS A 537 13.86 6.63 -4.96
N GLY A 538 14.39 5.56 -5.59
CA GLY A 538 13.69 4.81 -6.64
C GLY A 538 13.42 3.34 -6.29
N THR A 539 13.43 2.98 -5.01
CA THR A 539 13.30 1.58 -4.58
C THR A 539 11.87 1.06 -4.74
N LEU A 540 11.73 -0.20 -5.19
CA LEU A 540 10.48 -0.83 -5.56
C LEU A 540 10.30 -2.19 -4.86
N LEU A 541 9.12 -2.82 -5.07
CA LEU A 541 8.64 -4.03 -4.42
C LEU A 541 8.28 -3.82 -2.94
N HIS A 542 7.66 -4.82 -2.31
CA HIS A 542 7.12 -4.71 -0.94
C HIS A 542 8.18 -4.44 0.14
N ASP A 543 9.41 -4.84 -0.11
CA ASP A 543 10.55 -4.75 0.82
C ASP A 543 11.67 -3.82 0.33
N GLY A 544 11.46 -3.13 -0.79
CA GLY A 544 12.41 -2.17 -1.33
C GLY A 544 13.68 -2.78 -1.95
N ARG A 545 13.68 -4.10 -2.22
CA ARG A 545 14.85 -4.79 -2.77
C ARG A 545 15.27 -4.31 -4.16
N ALA A 546 14.35 -3.90 -5.00
CA ALA A 546 14.66 -3.44 -6.35
C ALA A 546 15.00 -1.95 -6.34
N ARG A 547 16.14 -1.57 -6.94
CA ARG A 547 16.66 -0.20 -7.02
C ARG A 547 16.22 0.50 -8.31
N SER A 548 15.60 -0.26 -9.22
CA SER A 548 15.11 0.23 -10.51
C SER A 548 13.89 -0.57 -10.99
N PRO A 549 13.13 -0.04 -11.96
CA PRO A 549 12.05 -0.82 -12.59
C PRO A 549 12.54 -2.11 -13.25
N LEU A 550 13.75 -2.14 -13.82
CA LEU A 550 14.30 -3.35 -14.41
C LEU A 550 14.55 -4.42 -13.35
N GLU A 551 15.17 -4.07 -12.21
CA GLU A 551 15.36 -5.01 -11.11
C GLU A 551 14.01 -5.54 -10.58
N ALA A 552 12.99 -4.66 -10.47
CA ALA A 552 11.66 -5.08 -10.07
C ALA A 552 11.06 -6.11 -11.03
N ILE A 553 11.17 -5.89 -12.35
CA ILE A 553 10.69 -6.83 -13.37
C ILE A 553 11.43 -8.16 -13.27
N LEU A 554 12.74 -8.16 -13.06
CA LEU A 554 13.55 -9.39 -12.97
C LEU A 554 13.22 -10.22 -11.72
N TRP A 555 12.67 -9.61 -10.68
CA TRP A 555 12.13 -10.33 -9.52
C TRP A 555 10.75 -10.95 -9.73
N HIS A 556 10.03 -10.59 -10.81
CA HIS A 556 8.72 -11.16 -11.11
C HIS A 556 8.84 -12.65 -11.43
N GLY A 557 8.13 -13.49 -10.66
CA GLY A 557 8.08 -14.94 -10.81
C GLY A 557 6.65 -15.46 -10.82
N GLY A 558 6.45 -16.76 -10.62
CA GLY A 558 5.12 -17.35 -10.56
C GLY A 558 4.28 -17.02 -11.80
N GLU A 559 3.11 -16.40 -11.60
CA GLU A 559 2.21 -15.99 -12.68
C GLU A 559 2.84 -14.97 -13.64
N ALA A 560 3.79 -14.17 -13.18
CA ALA A 560 4.47 -13.15 -13.99
C ALA A 560 5.76 -13.66 -14.67
N SER A 561 6.11 -14.95 -14.57
CA SER A 561 7.34 -15.50 -15.13
C SER A 561 7.45 -15.31 -16.64
N ALA A 562 6.35 -15.49 -17.38
CA ALA A 562 6.34 -15.30 -18.84
C ALA A 562 6.66 -13.84 -19.23
N SER A 563 6.10 -12.86 -18.49
CA SER A 563 6.38 -11.43 -18.71
C SER A 563 7.82 -11.09 -18.38
N ARG A 564 8.39 -11.62 -17.30
CA ARG A 564 9.81 -11.48 -16.98
C ARG A 564 10.70 -12.00 -18.11
N GLU A 565 10.46 -13.22 -18.58
CA GLU A 565 11.26 -13.82 -19.66
C GLU A 565 11.13 -13.05 -20.97
N ALA A 566 9.94 -12.52 -21.29
CA ALA A 566 9.77 -11.64 -22.45
C ALA A 566 10.68 -10.38 -22.35
N VAL A 567 10.75 -9.75 -21.16
CA VAL A 567 11.64 -8.60 -20.96
C VAL A 567 13.13 -8.98 -20.98
N ARG A 568 13.50 -10.15 -20.43
CA ARG A 568 14.86 -10.67 -20.48
C ARG A 568 15.36 -10.91 -21.93
N ALA A 569 14.43 -11.29 -22.82
CA ALA A 569 14.72 -11.54 -24.23
C ALA A 569 14.74 -10.26 -25.09
N MET A 570 14.26 -9.11 -24.60
CA MET A 570 14.22 -7.86 -25.35
C MET A 570 15.62 -7.39 -25.75
N ALA A 571 15.74 -6.85 -26.97
CA ALA A 571 16.91 -6.04 -27.35
C ALA A 571 17.04 -4.82 -26.42
N LYS A 572 18.26 -4.32 -26.25
CA LYS A 572 18.54 -3.18 -25.37
C LYS A 572 17.63 -1.97 -25.65
N ALA A 573 17.43 -1.59 -26.92
CA ALA A 573 16.59 -0.46 -27.31
C ALA A 573 15.11 -0.68 -26.96
N GLU A 574 14.59 -1.91 -27.07
CA GLU A 574 13.22 -2.22 -26.68
C GLU A 574 13.05 -2.15 -25.16
N ARG A 575 14.00 -2.65 -24.42
CA ARG A 575 14.02 -2.59 -22.96
C ARG A 575 14.09 -1.14 -22.46
N GLU A 576 14.93 -0.29 -23.11
CA GLU A 576 15.00 1.14 -22.81
C GLU A 576 13.67 1.86 -23.11
N ALA A 577 12.99 1.51 -24.20
CA ALA A 577 11.66 2.05 -24.50
C ALA A 577 10.61 1.63 -23.44
N LEU A 578 10.61 0.36 -23.02
CA LEU A 578 9.76 -0.11 -21.93
C LEU A 578 10.00 0.67 -20.62
N LEU A 579 11.27 0.89 -20.28
CA LEU A 579 11.64 1.66 -19.09
C LEU A 579 11.25 3.14 -19.22
N ALA A 580 11.34 3.74 -20.42
CA ALA A 580 10.87 5.09 -20.69
C ALA A 580 9.35 5.22 -20.51
N PHE A 581 8.59 4.21 -20.92
CA PHE A 581 7.14 4.14 -20.64
C PHE A 581 6.86 4.09 -19.13
N LEU A 582 7.50 3.18 -18.38
CA LEU A 582 7.33 3.08 -16.93
C LEU A 582 7.73 4.39 -16.21
N ALA A 583 8.78 5.06 -16.68
CA ALA A 583 9.17 6.36 -16.17
C ALA A 583 8.21 7.49 -16.56
N SER A 584 7.34 7.30 -17.53
CA SER A 584 6.30 8.26 -17.91
C SER A 584 5.08 8.22 -17.00
N LEU A 585 4.86 7.12 -16.30
CA LEU A 585 3.75 6.90 -15.36
C LEU A 585 3.96 7.61 -13.99
#